data_e9c30ba8be9af6304fe4595b73ff9cd7
#
_entry.id   e9c30ba8be9af6304fe4595b73ff9cd7
#
_cell.length_a   1.000
_cell.length_b   1.000
_cell.length_c   1.000
_cell.angle_alpha   90.00
_cell.angle_beta   90.00
_cell.angle_gamma   90.00
#
_symmetry.space_group_name_H-M   'P 1'
#
loop_
_entity.id
_entity.type
_entity.pdbx_description
1 polymer ?
#
loop_
_entity_poly.entity_id
_entity_poly.type
_entity_poly.pdbx_seq_one_letter_code
_entity_poly.pdbx_strand_id
1 'polypeptide(L)'
;MAQQWKVMETLTPQDFLNFRDKLGTASGFESLQMREMEALLGPQLLDGKPRETHDVTEARPLVAVVADWLARTPIMGSAPGDAGDDAVVARFIEDYLAAHTTLGAETAERYGSSPEVRARFAAEAEGAREFFADGDGVDRARAGLLFIESYRELPLLAWPRRLVDTVVELEQQMVLWRSAHARMVERIIGRRTGTGGSSGVDYLDSTTQWRVFGDLWAVRTLLIRKDALPPLENAGFYGFAGDEDG
;
A
#
# COMPACT_ATOMS: atom_id res chain seq x y z
N MET A 1 -20.82 -5.14 -16.61
CA MET A 1 -20.63 -3.73 -16.18
C MET A 1 -20.63 -2.74 -17.34
N ALA A 2 -19.74 -2.83 -18.34
CA ALA A 2 -19.69 -1.84 -19.44
C ALA A 2 -21.00 -1.64 -20.21
N GLN A 3 -21.80 -2.70 -20.41
CA GLN A 3 -23.11 -2.60 -21.10
C GLN A 3 -24.18 -1.90 -20.24
N GLN A 4 -24.18 -2.14 -18.93
CA GLN A 4 -25.10 -1.49 -17.99
C GLN A 4 -24.83 0.02 -17.90
N TRP A 5 -23.57 0.42 -18.01
CA TRP A 5 -23.18 1.83 -18.00
C TRP A 5 -23.69 2.56 -19.24
N LYS A 6 -23.61 1.94 -20.42
CA LYS A 6 -24.16 2.52 -21.67
C LYS A 6 -25.65 2.79 -21.59
N VAL A 7 -26.41 1.90 -20.95
CA VAL A 7 -27.86 2.13 -20.75
C VAL A 7 -28.11 3.31 -19.82
N MET A 8 -27.34 3.43 -18.73
CA MET A 8 -27.49 4.55 -17.79
C MET A 8 -27.05 5.90 -18.39
N GLU A 9 -26.09 5.91 -19.30
CA GLU A 9 -25.69 7.14 -20.01
C GLU A 9 -26.77 7.74 -20.92
N THR A 10 -27.84 6.97 -21.25
CA THR A 10 -28.97 7.46 -22.06
C THR A 10 -30.02 8.17 -21.21
N LEU A 11 -29.97 8.04 -19.89
CA LEU A 11 -30.89 8.69 -18.98
C LEU A 11 -30.51 10.17 -18.77
N THR A 12 -31.52 11.02 -18.65
CA THR A 12 -31.27 12.36 -18.14
C THR A 12 -30.93 12.29 -16.64
N PRO A 13 -30.23 13.28 -16.07
CA PRO A 13 -29.99 13.32 -14.63
C PRO A 13 -31.27 13.21 -13.80
N GLN A 14 -32.38 13.78 -14.30
CA GLN A 14 -33.67 13.75 -13.61
C GLN A 14 -34.29 12.34 -13.63
N ASP A 15 -34.22 11.64 -14.77
CA ASP A 15 -34.73 10.27 -14.89
C ASP A 15 -33.91 9.32 -14.00
N PHE A 16 -32.59 9.52 -13.96
CA PHE A 16 -31.71 8.77 -13.11
C PHE A 16 -32.05 8.97 -11.61
N LEU A 17 -32.28 10.22 -11.18
CA LEU A 17 -32.69 10.50 -9.80
C LEU A 17 -34.04 9.88 -9.47
N ASN A 18 -35.01 9.95 -10.36
CA ASN A 18 -36.32 9.33 -10.20
C ASN A 18 -36.23 7.80 -10.07
N PHE A 19 -35.34 7.17 -10.87
CA PHE A 19 -35.06 5.75 -10.77
C PHE A 19 -34.40 5.41 -9.44
N ARG A 20 -33.40 6.20 -9.05
CA ARG A 20 -32.65 6.02 -7.82
C ARG A 20 -33.51 6.12 -6.56
N ASP A 21 -34.44 7.07 -6.54
CA ASP A 21 -35.39 7.24 -5.42
C ASP A 21 -36.26 6.01 -5.23
N LYS A 22 -36.51 5.20 -6.28
CA LYS A 22 -37.23 3.92 -6.20
C LYS A 22 -36.42 2.80 -5.54
N LEU A 23 -35.09 2.93 -5.47
CA LEU A 23 -34.22 1.98 -4.81
C LEU A 23 -34.06 2.24 -3.31
N GLY A 24 -34.79 3.24 -2.77
CA GLY A 24 -34.73 3.63 -1.36
C GLY A 24 -33.69 4.71 -1.07
N THR A 25 -33.51 5.02 0.22
CA THR A 25 -32.60 6.05 0.70
C THR A 25 -31.12 5.67 0.60
N ALA A 26 -30.83 4.46 0.14
CA ALA A 26 -29.48 3.94 0.03
C ALA A 26 -28.62 4.82 -0.88
N SER A 27 -27.79 5.66 -0.29
CA SER A 27 -26.63 6.22 -0.96
C SER A 27 -25.63 5.09 -1.22
N GLY A 28 -24.68 5.25 -2.16
CA GLY A 28 -23.58 4.29 -2.32
C GLY A 28 -22.78 4.04 -1.03
N PHE A 29 -22.92 4.95 -0.05
CA PHE A 29 -22.40 4.82 1.31
C PHE A 29 -23.12 3.76 2.15
N GLU A 30 -24.34 3.37 1.78
CA GLU A 30 -25.18 2.42 2.52
C GLU A 30 -25.21 1.05 1.87
N SER A 31 -24.41 0.81 0.81
CA SER A 31 -24.27 -0.52 0.23
C SER A 31 -23.62 -1.46 1.24
N LEU A 32 -24.39 -2.42 1.76
CA LEU A 32 -23.89 -3.42 2.71
C LEU A 32 -22.68 -4.17 2.14
N GLN A 33 -22.74 -4.61 0.87
CA GLN A 33 -21.66 -5.34 0.20
C GLN A 33 -20.36 -4.51 0.10
N MET A 34 -20.50 -3.20 -0.12
CA MET A 34 -19.31 -2.32 -0.15
C MET A 34 -18.72 -2.19 1.25
N ARG A 35 -19.55 -2.11 2.30
CA ARG A 35 -19.08 -2.06 3.70
C ARG A 35 -18.43 -3.36 4.13
N GLU A 36 -18.99 -4.49 3.75
CA GLU A 36 -18.39 -5.80 3.97
C GLU A 36 -17.01 -5.91 3.31
N MET A 37 -16.90 -5.50 2.04
CA MET A 37 -15.63 -5.50 1.33
C MET A 37 -14.60 -4.56 2.01
N GLU A 38 -15.00 -3.35 2.39
CA GLU A 38 -14.12 -2.41 3.09
C GLU A 38 -13.68 -2.97 4.45
N ALA A 39 -14.57 -3.60 5.21
CA ALA A 39 -14.24 -4.21 6.49
C ALA A 39 -13.27 -5.39 6.33
N LEU A 40 -13.44 -6.22 5.30
CA LEU A 40 -12.55 -7.33 5.00
C LEU A 40 -11.15 -6.89 4.55
N LEU A 41 -11.03 -5.77 3.86
CA LEU A 41 -9.74 -5.25 3.41
C LEU A 41 -8.99 -4.52 4.52
N GLY A 42 -9.70 -3.69 5.27
CA GLY A 42 -9.11 -2.93 6.37
C GLY A 42 -9.86 -1.64 6.64
N PRO A 43 -9.64 -1.02 7.80
CA PRO A 43 -10.25 0.24 8.13
C PRO A 43 -9.81 1.28 7.10
N GLN A 44 -10.76 1.83 6.36
CA GLN A 44 -10.49 2.98 5.49
C GLN A 44 -10.50 4.24 6.34
N LEU A 45 -9.42 4.99 6.25
CA LEU A 45 -9.35 6.34 6.78
C LEU A 45 -9.97 7.28 5.74
N LEU A 46 -11.15 7.82 6.07
CA LEU A 46 -11.74 8.94 5.38
C LEU A 46 -11.34 10.21 6.13
N ASP A 47 -10.71 11.16 5.46
CA ASP A 47 -10.31 12.44 6.05
C ASP A 47 -9.47 12.27 7.34
N GLY A 48 -8.64 11.23 7.41
CA GLY A 48 -7.84 10.90 8.60
C GLY A 48 -8.64 10.33 9.78
N LYS A 49 -9.92 10.00 9.59
CA LYS A 49 -10.76 9.40 10.63
C LYS A 49 -11.11 7.95 10.27
N PRO A 50 -11.00 7.02 11.23
CA PRO A 50 -11.52 5.68 11.02
C PRO A 50 -13.03 5.78 10.76
N ARG A 51 -13.51 5.16 9.69
CA ARG A 51 -14.95 4.92 9.54
C ARG A 51 -15.38 3.91 10.57
N GLU A 52 -16.51 4.19 11.25
CA GLU A 52 -17.21 3.14 11.97
C GLU A 52 -17.58 2.04 10.96
N THR A 53 -16.81 0.97 10.98
CA THR A 53 -17.24 -0.27 10.35
C THR A 53 -18.36 -0.79 11.23
N HIS A 54 -19.59 -0.76 10.74
CA HIS A 54 -20.66 -1.52 11.38
C HIS A 54 -20.16 -2.96 11.55
N ASP A 55 -20.62 -3.67 12.58
CA ASP A 55 -20.31 -5.08 12.88
C ASP A 55 -20.70 -6.03 11.73
N VAL A 56 -20.02 -5.89 10.60
CA VAL A 56 -20.36 -6.58 9.36
C VAL A 56 -19.65 -7.91 9.26
N THR A 57 -18.52 -8.07 9.96
CA THR A 57 -17.75 -9.31 9.95
C THR A 57 -16.83 -9.39 11.18
N GLU A 58 -16.72 -10.59 11.75
CA GLU A 58 -15.73 -10.92 12.79
C GLU A 58 -14.36 -11.26 12.18
N ALA A 59 -14.23 -11.30 10.86
CA ALA A 59 -12.99 -11.65 10.19
C ALA A 59 -11.94 -10.55 10.40
N ARG A 60 -10.71 -10.96 10.66
CA ARG A 60 -9.58 -10.03 10.72
C ARG A 60 -9.40 -9.33 9.37
N PRO A 61 -9.21 -8.00 9.35
CA PRO A 61 -8.94 -7.28 8.11
C PRO A 61 -7.69 -7.81 7.39
N LEU A 62 -7.75 -7.89 6.07
CA LEU A 62 -6.64 -8.38 5.24
C LEU A 62 -5.35 -7.58 5.47
N VAL A 63 -5.45 -6.26 5.66
CA VAL A 63 -4.29 -5.41 5.95
C VAL A 63 -3.55 -5.85 7.21
N ALA A 64 -4.26 -6.24 8.27
CA ALA A 64 -3.66 -6.74 9.50
C ALA A 64 -3.05 -8.14 9.31
N VAL A 65 -3.69 -9.00 8.50
CA VAL A 65 -3.15 -10.33 8.17
C VAL A 65 -1.87 -10.22 7.36
N VAL A 66 -1.83 -9.30 6.40
CA VAL A 66 -0.64 -9.03 5.58
C VAL A 66 0.48 -8.45 6.44
N ALA A 67 0.20 -7.51 7.34
CA ALA A 67 1.21 -6.95 8.25
C ALA A 67 1.81 -8.02 9.16
N ASP A 68 0.98 -8.86 9.79
CA ASP A 68 1.45 -9.97 10.61
C ASP A 68 2.28 -10.99 9.84
N TRP A 69 1.91 -11.23 8.58
CA TRP A 69 2.68 -12.13 7.72
C TRP A 69 4.03 -11.52 7.35
N LEU A 70 4.08 -10.25 6.96
CA LEU A 70 5.32 -9.53 6.67
C LEU A 70 6.25 -9.49 7.87
N ALA A 71 5.70 -9.29 9.08
CA ALA A 71 6.47 -9.29 10.33
C ALA A 71 7.14 -10.64 10.64
N ARG A 72 6.69 -11.73 10.03
CA ARG A 72 7.30 -13.06 10.18
C ARG A 72 8.40 -13.36 9.17
N THR A 73 8.68 -12.45 8.24
CA THR A 73 9.74 -12.63 7.25
C THR A 73 11.09 -12.76 7.96
N PRO A 74 11.85 -13.84 7.76
CA PRO A 74 13.23 -13.91 8.21
C PRO A 74 14.07 -12.83 7.51
N ILE A 75 14.84 -12.08 8.30
CA ILE A 75 15.69 -10.98 7.81
C ILE A 75 17.14 -11.34 8.13
N MET A 76 18.03 -11.26 7.15
CA MET A 76 19.46 -11.59 7.29
C MET A 76 19.71 -12.98 7.90
N GLY A 77 18.80 -13.95 7.64
CA GLY A 77 18.89 -15.32 8.16
C GLY A 77 18.38 -15.49 9.59
N SER A 78 17.85 -14.45 10.22
CA SER A 78 17.22 -14.49 11.54
C SER A 78 15.70 -14.48 11.41
N ALA A 79 15.02 -15.37 12.14
CA ALA A 79 13.57 -15.46 12.18
C ALA A 79 13.01 -14.86 13.49
N PRO A 80 11.75 -14.37 13.48
CA PRO A 80 11.11 -13.89 14.70
C PRO A 80 11.11 -14.96 15.80
N GLY A 81 11.61 -14.56 16.97
CA GLY A 81 11.78 -15.46 18.12
C GLY A 81 13.19 -16.06 18.27
N ASP A 82 14.06 -15.89 17.30
CA ASP A 82 15.46 -16.24 17.45
C ASP A 82 16.14 -15.30 18.45
N ALA A 83 17.14 -15.83 19.18
CA ALA A 83 17.92 -15.03 20.12
C ALA A 83 18.67 -13.91 19.37
N GLY A 84 18.38 -12.65 19.70
CA GLY A 84 19.01 -11.49 19.09
C GLY A 84 18.39 -11.04 17.77
N ASP A 85 17.26 -11.59 17.35
CA ASP A 85 16.56 -11.22 16.13
C ASP A 85 16.30 -9.71 16.00
N ASP A 86 15.81 -9.05 17.05
CA ASP A 86 15.56 -7.61 17.04
C ASP A 86 16.83 -6.81 16.72
N ALA A 87 17.98 -7.23 17.25
CA ALA A 87 19.25 -6.58 16.97
C ALA A 87 19.71 -6.80 15.52
N VAL A 88 19.44 -7.98 14.94
CA VAL A 88 19.72 -8.27 13.52
C VAL A 88 18.88 -7.38 12.63
N VAL A 89 17.58 -7.25 12.92
CA VAL A 89 16.66 -6.40 12.15
C VAL A 89 17.04 -4.93 12.27
N ALA A 90 17.31 -4.46 13.47
CA ALA A 90 17.72 -3.05 13.68
C ALA A 90 19.00 -2.74 12.90
N ARG A 91 20.01 -3.62 12.94
CA ARG A 91 21.25 -3.46 12.20
C ARG A 91 21.02 -3.45 10.68
N PHE A 92 20.19 -4.36 10.16
CA PHE A 92 19.83 -4.39 8.75
C PHE A 92 19.23 -3.06 8.29
N ILE A 93 18.28 -2.51 9.06
CA ILE A 93 17.65 -1.22 8.73
C ILE A 93 18.65 -0.08 8.83
N GLU A 94 19.53 -0.06 9.84
CA GLU A 94 20.58 0.95 9.98
C GLU A 94 21.52 0.94 8.77
N ASP A 95 22.04 -0.22 8.39
CA ASP A 95 22.95 -0.39 7.25
C ASP A 95 22.25 0.00 5.93
N TYR A 96 20.99 -0.38 5.78
CA TYR A 96 20.20 -0.04 4.60
C TYR A 96 19.97 1.48 4.49
N LEU A 97 19.58 2.13 5.57
CA LEU A 97 19.37 3.59 5.60
C LEU A 97 20.66 4.37 5.39
N ALA A 98 21.79 3.86 5.87
CA ALA A 98 23.09 4.45 5.59
C ALA A 98 23.43 4.39 4.08
N ALA A 99 23.21 3.23 3.44
CA ALA A 99 23.37 3.07 2.01
C ALA A 99 22.41 3.97 1.20
N HIS A 100 21.13 4.02 1.58
CA HIS A 100 20.12 4.88 0.96
C HIS A 100 20.52 6.36 1.03
N THR A 101 21.00 6.82 2.19
CA THR A 101 21.46 8.21 2.40
C THR A 101 22.66 8.53 1.54
N THR A 102 23.64 7.61 1.45
CA THR A 102 24.84 7.76 0.62
C THR A 102 24.48 7.91 -0.85
N LEU A 103 23.60 7.04 -1.36
CA LEU A 103 23.14 7.10 -2.76
C LEU A 103 22.33 8.39 -3.05
N GLY A 104 21.56 8.86 -2.08
CA GLY A 104 20.87 10.15 -2.18
C GLY A 104 21.84 11.30 -2.33
N ALA A 105 22.91 11.33 -1.53
CA ALA A 105 23.96 12.34 -1.62
C ALA A 105 24.71 12.30 -2.97
N GLU A 106 25.12 11.12 -3.44
CA GLU A 106 25.74 10.92 -4.76
C GLU A 106 24.84 11.42 -5.89
N THR A 107 23.54 11.15 -5.78
CA THR A 107 22.54 11.57 -6.76
C THR A 107 22.37 13.08 -6.76
N ALA A 108 22.32 13.70 -5.57
CA ALA A 108 22.25 15.15 -5.42
C ALA A 108 23.46 15.86 -6.06
N GLU A 109 24.67 15.31 -5.90
CA GLU A 109 25.89 15.84 -6.53
C GLU A 109 25.81 15.75 -8.07
N ARG A 110 25.29 14.65 -8.60
CA ARG A 110 25.15 14.41 -10.04
C ARG A 110 24.15 15.34 -10.72
N TYR A 111 23.01 15.62 -10.08
CA TYR A 111 21.95 16.45 -10.65
C TYR A 111 22.06 17.94 -10.34
N GLY A 112 23.12 18.34 -9.68
CA GLY A 112 23.38 19.72 -9.33
C GLY A 112 23.15 19.99 -7.85
N SER A 113 24.16 20.56 -7.23
CA SER A 113 24.23 20.78 -5.79
C SER A 113 23.48 22.03 -5.30
N SER A 114 22.31 22.34 -5.87
CA SER A 114 21.55 23.45 -5.32
C SER A 114 21.10 23.15 -3.89
N PRO A 115 20.98 24.16 -3.03
CA PRO A 115 20.51 23.97 -1.66
C PRO A 115 19.17 23.26 -1.58
N GLU A 116 18.26 23.55 -2.54
CA GLU A 116 16.90 22.96 -2.61
C GLU A 116 16.99 21.46 -2.91
N VAL A 117 17.85 21.05 -3.84
CA VAL A 117 18.03 19.62 -4.17
C VAL A 117 18.60 18.87 -2.98
N ARG A 118 19.60 19.42 -2.30
CA ARG A 118 20.15 18.79 -1.08
C ARG A 118 19.12 18.67 0.04
N ALA A 119 18.33 19.72 0.25
CA ALA A 119 17.26 19.71 1.26
C ALA A 119 16.21 18.64 0.96
N ARG A 120 15.85 18.44 -0.31
CA ARG A 120 14.93 17.39 -0.73
C ARG A 120 15.47 15.99 -0.41
N PHE A 121 16.70 15.67 -0.77
CA PHE A 121 17.30 14.36 -0.44
C PHE A 121 17.46 14.16 1.07
N ALA A 122 17.75 15.21 1.83
CA ALA A 122 17.78 15.13 3.29
C ALA A 122 16.39 14.80 3.88
N ALA A 123 15.34 15.42 3.35
CA ALA A 123 13.96 15.13 3.74
C ALA A 123 13.53 13.71 3.34
N GLU A 124 13.95 13.21 2.17
CA GLU A 124 13.71 11.83 1.76
C GLU A 124 14.41 10.83 2.70
N ALA A 125 15.65 11.11 3.12
CA ALA A 125 16.36 10.27 4.07
C ALA A 125 15.71 10.26 5.47
N GLU A 126 15.19 11.41 5.91
CA GLU A 126 14.45 11.49 7.19
C GLU A 126 13.12 10.74 7.09
N GLY A 127 12.35 10.93 6.03
CA GLY A 127 11.12 10.18 5.78
C GLY A 127 11.34 8.67 5.72
N ALA A 128 12.51 8.23 5.22
CA ALA A 128 12.90 6.81 5.24
C ALA A 128 13.10 6.29 6.67
N ARG A 129 13.72 7.09 7.57
CA ARG A 129 13.86 6.70 8.99
C ARG A 129 12.51 6.63 9.69
N GLU A 130 11.68 7.64 9.51
CA GLU A 130 10.34 7.68 10.08
C GLU A 130 9.47 6.50 9.63
N PHE A 131 9.62 6.07 8.36
CA PHE A 131 8.88 4.92 7.83
C PHE A 131 9.17 3.62 8.60
N PHE A 132 10.39 3.41 9.08
CA PHE A 132 10.76 2.20 9.81
C PHE A 132 10.65 2.33 11.33
N ALA A 133 10.36 3.52 11.86
CA ALA A 133 10.28 3.73 13.30
C ALA A 133 9.00 3.11 13.90
N ASP A 134 9.14 2.38 15.01
CA ASP A 134 8.05 1.91 15.87
C ASP A 134 8.45 2.14 17.34
N GLY A 135 8.04 3.27 17.90
CA GLY A 135 8.51 3.73 19.20
C GLY A 135 10.04 3.84 19.22
N ASP A 136 10.68 3.12 20.15
CA ASP A 136 12.15 3.03 20.26
C ASP A 136 12.76 1.91 19.38
N GLY A 137 11.94 1.22 18.59
CA GLY A 137 12.32 0.06 17.78
C GLY A 137 12.11 0.25 16.28
N VAL A 138 12.07 -0.88 15.57
CA VAL A 138 11.87 -0.97 14.13
C VAL A 138 10.54 -1.68 13.84
N ASP A 139 9.72 -1.10 12.97
CA ASP A 139 8.53 -1.75 12.43
C ASP A 139 8.94 -3.01 11.64
N ARG A 140 8.69 -4.14 12.24
CA ARG A 140 9.08 -5.45 11.71
C ARG A 140 8.39 -5.80 10.39
N ALA A 141 7.13 -5.40 10.22
CA ALA A 141 6.39 -5.67 8.99
C ALA A 141 6.98 -4.86 7.82
N ARG A 142 7.30 -3.59 8.05
CA ARG A 142 7.94 -2.73 7.05
C ARG A 142 9.37 -3.18 6.74
N ALA A 143 10.12 -3.62 7.75
CA ALA A 143 11.44 -4.21 7.54
C ALA A 143 11.37 -5.50 6.71
N GLY A 144 10.41 -6.39 6.99
CA GLY A 144 10.15 -7.61 6.21
C GLY A 144 9.75 -7.30 4.77
N LEU A 145 8.89 -6.31 4.56
CA LEU A 145 8.50 -5.84 3.24
C LEU A 145 9.70 -5.31 2.45
N LEU A 146 10.50 -4.44 3.07
CA LEU A 146 11.74 -3.93 2.45
C LEU A 146 12.68 -5.06 2.06
N PHE A 147 12.86 -6.05 2.93
CA PHE A 147 13.73 -7.20 2.69
C PHE A 147 13.25 -8.01 1.48
N ILE A 148 11.95 -8.34 1.40
CA ILE A 148 11.33 -9.06 0.27
C ILE A 148 11.54 -8.29 -1.04
N GLU A 149 11.32 -6.99 -1.04
CA GLU A 149 11.40 -6.15 -2.24
C GLU A 149 12.85 -5.90 -2.70
N SER A 150 13.80 -5.84 -1.76
CA SER A 150 15.21 -5.58 -2.04
C SER A 150 15.95 -6.84 -2.53
N TYR A 151 15.72 -7.98 -1.87
CA TYR A 151 16.40 -9.24 -2.18
C TYR A 151 15.53 -10.21 -2.99
N ARG A 152 14.78 -9.66 -3.92
CA ARG A 152 13.72 -10.33 -4.72
C ARG A 152 14.18 -11.53 -5.55
N GLU A 153 15.48 -11.69 -5.76
CA GLU A 153 16.05 -12.77 -6.56
C GLU A 153 16.35 -14.03 -5.73
N LEU A 154 16.25 -13.92 -4.39
CA LEU A 154 16.47 -15.05 -3.50
C LEU A 154 15.32 -16.06 -3.65
N PRO A 155 15.62 -17.35 -3.86
CA PRO A 155 14.60 -18.36 -4.11
C PRO A 155 13.50 -18.42 -3.05
N LEU A 156 13.87 -18.36 -1.77
CA LEU A 156 12.91 -18.41 -0.65
C LEU A 156 11.97 -17.21 -0.63
N LEU A 157 12.36 -16.08 -1.22
CA LEU A 157 11.54 -14.86 -1.28
C LEU A 157 10.66 -14.77 -2.54
N ALA A 158 10.75 -15.72 -3.45
CA ALA A 158 10.03 -15.68 -4.72
C ALA A 158 8.49 -15.66 -4.53
N TRP A 159 7.96 -16.54 -3.67
CA TRP A 159 6.52 -16.56 -3.42
C TRP A 159 6.06 -15.41 -2.49
N PRO A 160 6.78 -15.01 -1.43
CA PRO A 160 6.48 -13.80 -0.67
C PRO A 160 6.34 -12.56 -1.55
N ARG A 161 7.28 -12.36 -2.44
CA ARG A 161 7.23 -11.26 -3.40
C ARG A 161 5.98 -11.34 -4.29
N ARG A 162 5.67 -12.54 -4.85
CA ARG A 162 4.48 -12.72 -5.67
C ARG A 162 3.19 -12.40 -4.91
N LEU A 163 3.15 -12.70 -3.60
CA LEU A 163 2.00 -12.35 -2.77
C LEU A 163 1.89 -10.83 -2.59
N VAL A 164 3.00 -10.13 -2.34
CA VAL A 164 3.03 -8.65 -2.29
C VAL A 164 2.51 -8.07 -3.61
N ASP A 165 3.04 -8.53 -4.74
CA ASP A 165 2.59 -8.08 -6.07
C ASP A 165 1.07 -8.30 -6.25
N THR A 166 0.53 -9.45 -5.82
CA THR A 166 -0.90 -9.77 -5.92
C THR A 166 -1.77 -8.83 -5.07
N VAL A 167 -1.32 -8.48 -3.86
CA VAL A 167 -2.04 -7.51 -3.00
C VAL A 167 -2.01 -6.10 -3.60
N VAL A 168 -0.87 -5.69 -4.18
CA VAL A 168 -0.76 -4.42 -4.91
C VAL A 168 -1.70 -4.40 -6.13
N GLU A 169 -1.76 -5.49 -6.90
CA GLU A 169 -2.70 -5.62 -8.03
C GLU A 169 -4.16 -5.53 -7.57
N LEU A 170 -4.52 -6.19 -6.46
CA LEU A 170 -5.86 -6.09 -5.87
C LEU A 170 -6.21 -4.63 -5.55
N GLU A 171 -5.33 -3.91 -4.87
CA GLU A 171 -5.57 -2.50 -4.54
C GLU A 171 -5.64 -1.62 -5.80
N GLN A 172 -4.80 -1.88 -6.79
CA GLN A 172 -4.85 -1.18 -8.08
C GLN A 172 -6.20 -1.36 -8.77
N GLN A 173 -6.78 -2.58 -8.76
CA GLN A 173 -8.11 -2.81 -9.31
C GLN A 173 -9.19 -2.02 -8.56
N MET A 174 -9.07 -1.87 -7.25
CA MET A 174 -9.98 -1.03 -6.47
C MET A 174 -9.88 0.45 -6.84
N VAL A 175 -8.66 0.96 -7.04
CA VAL A 175 -8.45 2.35 -7.49
C VAL A 175 -9.05 2.58 -8.87
N LEU A 176 -8.82 1.66 -9.80
CA LEU A 176 -9.40 1.72 -11.15
C LEU A 176 -10.93 1.68 -11.10
N TRP A 177 -11.51 0.83 -10.24
CA TRP A 177 -12.95 0.77 -10.05
C TRP A 177 -13.50 2.10 -9.49
N ARG A 178 -12.87 2.69 -8.46
CA ARG A 178 -13.27 3.99 -7.89
C ARG A 178 -13.20 5.10 -8.94
N SER A 179 -12.12 5.16 -9.71
CA SER A 179 -11.95 6.13 -10.79
C SER A 179 -13.03 5.97 -11.88
N ALA A 180 -13.28 4.75 -12.33
CA ALA A 180 -14.32 4.46 -13.31
C ALA A 180 -15.72 4.81 -12.77
N HIS A 181 -16.00 4.54 -11.48
CA HIS A 181 -17.24 4.88 -10.84
C HIS A 181 -17.42 6.42 -10.79
N ALA A 182 -16.41 7.18 -10.41
CA ALA A 182 -16.44 8.64 -10.40
C ALA A 182 -16.78 9.21 -11.81
N ARG A 183 -16.11 8.69 -12.84
CA ARG A 183 -16.38 9.11 -14.24
C ARG A 183 -17.78 8.73 -14.69
N MET A 184 -18.28 7.56 -14.30
CA MET A 184 -19.66 7.17 -14.61
C MET A 184 -20.66 8.13 -13.96
N VAL A 185 -20.49 8.43 -12.67
CA VAL A 185 -21.37 9.36 -11.95
C VAL A 185 -21.34 10.75 -12.59
N GLU A 186 -20.16 11.27 -12.92
CA GLU A 186 -20.01 12.55 -13.62
C GLU A 186 -20.76 12.57 -14.96
N ARG A 187 -20.68 11.47 -15.70
CA ARG A 187 -21.35 11.32 -16.99
C ARG A 187 -22.88 11.29 -16.90
N ILE A 188 -23.41 10.68 -15.84
CA ILE A 188 -24.87 10.51 -15.67
C ILE A 188 -25.53 11.73 -15.06
N ILE A 189 -24.98 12.27 -13.97
CA ILE A 189 -25.60 13.36 -13.21
C ILE A 189 -24.85 14.71 -13.32
N GLY A 190 -23.70 14.73 -13.96
CA GLY A 190 -22.84 15.91 -13.99
C GLY A 190 -22.29 16.24 -12.59
N ARG A 191 -21.87 17.49 -12.39
CA ARG A 191 -21.34 17.98 -11.09
C ARG A 191 -22.45 18.53 -10.17
N ARG A 192 -23.58 17.85 -10.11
CA ARG A 192 -24.65 18.23 -9.21
C ARG A 192 -24.34 17.83 -7.77
N THR A 193 -24.96 18.54 -6.83
CA THR A 193 -24.91 18.18 -5.42
C THR A 193 -25.45 16.77 -5.23
N GLY A 194 -24.65 15.91 -4.64
CA GLY A 194 -25.04 14.55 -4.30
C GLY A 194 -26.00 14.50 -3.10
N THR A 195 -26.56 13.35 -2.84
CA THR A 195 -27.49 13.12 -1.72
C THR A 195 -26.85 13.34 -0.33
N GLY A 196 -25.54 13.34 -0.24
CA GLY A 196 -24.79 13.67 0.99
C GLY A 196 -24.48 15.17 1.18
N GLY A 197 -25.05 16.07 0.36
CA GLY A 197 -24.87 17.53 0.49
C GLY A 197 -23.56 18.09 -0.07
N SER A 198 -22.65 17.23 -0.56
CA SER A 198 -21.41 17.62 -1.23
C SER A 198 -21.48 17.35 -2.73
N SER A 199 -20.52 17.88 -3.51
CA SER A 199 -20.33 17.43 -4.89
C SER A 199 -20.00 15.95 -4.90
N GLY A 200 -20.94 15.12 -5.39
CA GLY A 200 -20.76 13.66 -5.39
C GLY A 200 -19.53 13.23 -6.19
N VAL A 201 -19.24 13.92 -7.29
CA VAL A 201 -18.08 13.64 -8.15
C VAL A 201 -16.77 14.01 -7.44
N ASP A 202 -16.67 15.19 -6.83
CA ASP A 202 -15.45 15.62 -6.16
C ASP A 202 -15.12 14.70 -4.96
N TYR A 203 -16.15 14.24 -4.23
CA TYR A 203 -15.98 13.25 -3.20
C TYR A 203 -15.44 11.92 -3.76
N LEU A 204 -16.04 11.40 -4.83
CA LEU A 204 -15.60 10.15 -5.45
C LEU A 204 -14.17 10.27 -6.01
N ASP A 205 -13.81 11.38 -6.61
CA ASP A 205 -12.45 11.65 -7.07
C ASP A 205 -11.45 11.66 -5.90
N SER A 206 -11.81 12.24 -4.76
CA SER A 206 -10.95 12.22 -3.57
C SER A 206 -10.66 10.81 -3.06
N THR A 207 -11.59 9.87 -3.28
CA THR A 207 -11.40 8.47 -2.84
C THR A 207 -10.37 7.70 -3.64
N THR A 208 -9.99 8.18 -4.83
CA THR A 208 -9.01 7.49 -5.70
C THR A 208 -7.58 7.53 -5.15
N GLN A 209 -7.27 8.46 -4.27
CA GLN A 209 -5.96 8.58 -3.62
C GLN A 209 -5.80 7.67 -2.40
N TRP A 210 -6.88 7.10 -1.88
CA TRP A 210 -6.82 6.28 -0.67
C TRP A 210 -6.22 4.91 -0.96
N ARG A 211 -5.33 4.50 -0.04
CA ARG A 211 -4.65 3.21 -0.08
C ARG A 211 -4.90 2.48 1.24
N VAL A 212 -5.35 1.23 1.16
CA VAL A 212 -5.45 0.32 2.32
C VAL A 212 -4.07 -0.22 2.66
N PHE A 213 -3.30 -0.57 1.62
CA PHE A 213 -1.97 -1.15 1.75
C PHE A 213 -0.89 -0.10 1.44
N GLY A 214 -0.99 1.07 2.07
CA GLY A 214 -0.12 2.22 1.79
C GLY A 214 1.38 1.90 1.85
N ASP A 215 1.80 1.06 2.80
CA ASP A 215 3.20 0.67 2.97
C ASP A 215 3.76 -0.11 1.78
N LEU A 216 2.93 -0.93 1.09
CA LEU A 216 3.36 -1.67 -0.11
C LEU A 216 3.69 -0.72 -1.28
N TRP A 217 3.10 0.46 -1.30
CA TRP A 217 3.41 1.51 -2.27
C TRP A 217 4.58 2.38 -1.81
N ALA A 218 4.58 2.77 -0.54
CA ALA A 218 5.57 3.66 0.03
C ALA A 218 6.98 3.06 -0.02
N VAL A 219 7.13 1.76 0.24
CA VAL A 219 8.42 1.05 0.22
C VAL A 219 9.16 1.22 -1.11
N ARG A 220 8.43 1.39 -2.22
CA ARG A 220 9.04 1.59 -3.56
C ARG A 220 9.94 2.82 -3.64
N THR A 221 9.63 3.85 -2.86
CA THR A 221 10.44 5.07 -2.79
C THR A 221 11.78 4.85 -2.09
N LEU A 222 11.86 3.80 -1.27
CA LEU A 222 13.02 3.51 -0.44
C LEU A 222 13.99 2.52 -1.09
N LEU A 223 13.59 1.86 -2.20
CA LEU A 223 14.42 0.84 -2.83
C LEU A 223 15.69 1.44 -3.42
N ILE A 224 16.80 0.79 -3.13
CA ILE A 224 18.13 1.15 -3.66
C ILE A 224 18.60 0.12 -4.70
N ARG A 225 19.62 0.48 -5.44
CA ARG A 225 20.23 -0.42 -6.44
C ARG A 225 20.85 -1.65 -5.75
N LYS A 226 20.85 -2.78 -6.46
CA LYS A 226 21.27 -4.09 -5.94
C LYS A 226 22.69 -4.11 -5.41
N ASP A 227 23.62 -3.44 -6.07
CA ASP A 227 25.04 -3.38 -5.71
C ASP A 227 25.34 -2.52 -4.47
N ALA A 228 24.33 -1.78 -3.98
CA ALA A 228 24.41 -0.99 -2.75
C ALA A 228 23.67 -1.63 -1.57
N LEU A 229 23.02 -2.79 -1.78
CA LEU A 229 22.34 -3.49 -0.69
C LEU A 229 23.33 -3.99 0.36
N PRO A 230 22.96 -3.99 1.64
CA PRO A 230 23.74 -4.65 2.68
C PRO A 230 24.06 -6.11 2.28
N PRO A 231 25.30 -6.56 2.45
CA PRO A 231 25.69 -7.92 2.06
C PRO A 231 24.99 -8.96 2.93
N LEU A 232 24.51 -10.04 2.29
CA LEU A 232 23.95 -11.19 3.01
C LEU A 232 25.07 -12.08 3.53
N GLU A 233 25.24 -12.15 4.84
CA GLU A 233 26.24 -13.04 5.48
C GLU A 233 25.88 -14.52 5.32
N ASN A 234 24.57 -14.84 5.24
CA ASN A 234 24.04 -16.19 5.10
C ASN A 234 23.08 -16.30 3.91
N ALA A 235 23.61 -16.10 2.70
CA ALA A 235 22.80 -16.20 1.48
C ALA A 235 22.23 -17.60 1.27
N GLY A 236 22.90 -18.64 1.74
CA GLY A 236 22.48 -20.05 1.68
C GLY A 236 21.18 -20.32 2.42
N PHE A 237 20.86 -19.56 3.47
CA PHE A 237 19.56 -19.64 4.16
C PHE A 237 18.36 -19.38 3.23
N TYR A 238 18.53 -18.54 2.22
CA TYR A 238 17.49 -18.17 1.26
C TYR A 238 17.58 -18.93 -0.06
N GLY A 239 18.58 -19.80 -0.21
CA GLY A 239 18.69 -20.71 -1.32
C GLY A 239 17.81 -21.96 -1.12
N PHE A 240 17.44 -22.64 -2.21
CA PHE A 240 17.08 -24.04 -2.07
C PHE A 240 18.37 -24.77 -1.68
N ALA A 241 18.31 -25.70 -0.72
CA ALA A 241 19.42 -26.60 -0.46
C ALA A 241 19.75 -27.33 -1.77
N GLY A 242 20.62 -26.75 -2.56
CA GLY A 242 21.21 -27.41 -3.69
C GLY A 242 22.23 -28.39 -3.10
N ASP A 243 22.14 -29.63 -3.49
CA ASP A 243 23.13 -30.64 -3.20
C ASP A 243 24.55 -30.11 -3.49
N GLU A 244 25.21 -29.59 -2.45
CA GLU A 244 26.66 -29.49 -2.44
C GLU A 244 27.24 -30.86 -2.12
N ASP A 245 26.94 -31.86 -2.97
CA ASP A 245 27.65 -33.14 -3.00
C ASP A 245 27.52 -33.69 -4.43
N GLY A 246 28.51 -33.37 -5.26
CA GLY A 246 28.70 -33.88 -6.59
C GLY A 246 30.12 -33.66 -7.08
#